data_eb01f7e8d1509adbac8ca6e4aca8b1ba
#
_entry.id   eb01f7e8d1509adbac8ca6e4aca8b1ba
#
_cell.length_a   1.000
_cell.length_b   1.000
_cell.length_c   1.000
_cell.angle_alpha   90.00
_cell.angle_beta   90.00
_cell.angle_gamma   90.00
#
_symmetry.space_group_name_H-M   'P 1'
#
loop_
_entity.id
_entity.type
_entity.pdbx_description
1 polymer ?
#
loop_
_entity_poly.entity_id
_entity_poly.type
_entity_poly.pdbx_seq_one_letter_code
_entity_poly.pdbx_strand_id
1 'polypeptide(L)'
;YDLAKLNQFGENNADAVRKLPSYHVIILALNEVGRVNLYTLISMSHLKYYARRPRIPKSELSKYREGLLVGSACEAGELYQAILNEKSEERIAKIVNFYDYLEIQPLGNNQFMIESPKITKVQNEEDLKEINRKIVALGERFNKPVVGTCDVHFMNPEDEVYRRIIMAGKGFGD
;
A
#
# COMPACT_ATOMS: atom_id res chain seq x y z
N TYR A 1 4.17 0.45 -10.61
CA TYR A 1 5.15 1.14 -11.44
C TYR A 1 5.13 0.53 -12.83
N ASP A 2 4.84 1.33 -13.84
CA ASP A 2 4.84 0.84 -15.21
C ASP A 2 6.17 1.23 -15.87
N LEU A 3 7.05 0.26 -16.10
CA LEU A 3 8.33 0.48 -16.76
C LEU A 3 8.19 1.07 -18.17
N ALA A 4 7.06 0.82 -18.86
CA ALA A 4 6.77 1.44 -20.14
C ALA A 4 6.66 2.96 -20.04
N LYS A 5 6.17 3.49 -18.91
CA LYS A 5 6.15 4.93 -18.63
C LYS A 5 7.53 5.48 -18.27
N LEU A 6 8.39 4.69 -17.62
CA LEU A 6 9.78 5.07 -17.36
C LEU A 6 10.59 5.19 -18.65
N ASN A 7 10.41 4.28 -19.60
CA ASN A 7 11.08 4.32 -20.90
C ASN A 7 10.66 5.51 -21.76
N GLN A 8 9.45 6.06 -21.56
CA GLN A 8 9.01 7.29 -22.24
C GLN A 8 9.78 8.55 -21.78
N PHE A 9 10.39 8.52 -20.58
CA PHE A 9 11.10 9.65 -20.01
C PHE A 9 12.64 9.53 -20.07
N GLY A 10 13.17 8.44 -20.64
CA GLY A 10 14.61 8.14 -20.69
C GLY A 10 15.16 7.62 -19.36
N GLU A 11 16.16 6.76 -19.42
CA GLU A 11 16.74 6.06 -18.27
C GLU A 11 17.35 6.97 -17.18
N ASN A 12 17.55 8.25 -17.45
CA ASN A 12 18.23 9.20 -16.59
C ASN A 12 17.33 10.29 -16.00
N ASN A 13 16.01 10.19 -16.10
CA ASN A 13 15.14 11.25 -15.58
C ASN A 13 14.72 10.96 -14.12
N ALA A 14 15.64 11.21 -13.19
CA ALA A 14 15.42 11.11 -11.75
C ALA A 14 14.18 11.91 -11.28
N ASP A 15 13.87 13.04 -11.94
CA ASP A 15 12.73 13.88 -11.60
C ASP A 15 11.39 13.26 -12.04
N ALA A 16 11.35 12.56 -13.17
CA ALA A 16 10.17 11.80 -13.57
C ALA A 16 9.87 10.65 -12.60
N VAL A 17 10.90 9.90 -12.19
CA VAL A 17 10.77 8.82 -11.18
C VAL A 17 10.25 9.36 -9.84
N ARG A 18 10.69 10.54 -9.41
CA ARG A 18 10.24 11.20 -8.18
C ARG A 18 8.77 11.59 -8.21
N LYS A 19 8.23 11.89 -9.39
CA LYS A 19 6.81 12.29 -9.58
C LYS A 19 5.85 11.12 -9.71
N LEU A 20 6.33 9.90 -9.94
CA LEU A 20 5.48 8.73 -10.06
C LEU A 20 4.85 8.38 -8.70
N PRO A 21 3.55 8.00 -8.67
CA PRO A 21 2.91 7.57 -7.45
C PRO A 21 3.59 6.31 -6.91
N SER A 22 3.70 6.23 -5.60
CA SER A 22 4.16 5.04 -4.89
C SER A 22 3.11 4.63 -3.86
N TYR A 23 2.93 3.33 -3.70
CA TYR A 23 1.94 2.75 -2.80
C TYR A 23 2.63 1.79 -1.84
N HIS A 24 2.06 1.61 -0.68
CA HIS A 24 2.47 0.56 0.24
C HIS A 24 2.14 -0.81 -0.35
N VAL A 25 2.96 -1.79 -0.03
CA VAL A 25 2.76 -3.20 -0.38
C VAL A 25 3.34 -4.06 0.73
N ILE A 26 2.67 -5.16 1.06
CA ILE A 26 3.20 -6.17 1.97
C ILE A 26 3.81 -7.29 1.13
N ILE A 27 5.02 -7.70 1.45
CA ILE A 27 5.70 -8.81 0.78
C ILE A 27 6.21 -9.77 1.85
N LEU A 28 5.73 -10.99 1.82
CA LEU A 28 6.13 -12.05 2.73
C LEU A 28 6.90 -13.13 1.98
N ALA A 29 8.04 -13.55 2.52
CA ALA A 29 8.80 -14.67 1.99
C ALA A 29 8.20 -16.00 2.52
N LEU A 30 7.78 -16.87 1.62
CA LEU A 30 7.19 -18.18 1.94
C LEU A 30 8.24 -19.28 2.12
N ASN A 31 9.41 -19.11 1.50
CA ASN A 31 10.49 -20.10 1.48
C ASN A 31 11.83 -19.43 1.18
N GLU A 32 12.90 -20.24 1.08
CA GLU A 32 14.25 -19.74 0.80
C GLU A 32 14.39 -19.00 -0.52
N VAL A 33 13.70 -19.45 -1.57
CA VAL A 33 13.67 -18.74 -2.88
C VAL A 33 13.05 -17.35 -2.69
N GLY A 34 11.91 -17.28 -2.02
CA GLY A 34 11.24 -16.02 -1.71
C GLY A 34 12.12 -15.10 -0.85
N ARG A 35 12.85 -15.64 0.12
CA ARG A 35 13.78 -14.86 0.95
C ARG A 35 14.88 -14.21 0.09
N VAL A 36 15.49 -14.96 -0.80
CA VAL A 36 16.53 -14.45 -1.73
C VAL A 36 15.93 -13.39 -2.67
N ASN A 37 14.75 -13.67 -3.23
CA ASN A 37 14.05 -12.74 -4.11
C ASN A 37 13.68 -11.43 -3.38
N LEU A 38 13.20 -11.52 -2.13
CA LEU A 38 12.90 -10.35 -1.30
C LEU A 38 14.16 -9.50 -1.06
N TYR A 39 15.28 -10.10 -0.70
CA TYR A 39 16.55 -9.39 -0.50
C TYR A 39 17.04 -8.73 -1.79
N THR A 40 16.87 -9.39 -2.92
CA THR A 40 17.20 -8.83 -4.25
C THR A 40 16.34 -7.59 -4.52
N LEU A 41 15.03 -7.67 -4.30
CA LEU A 41 14.11 -6.54 -4.48
C LEU A 41 14.44 -5.37 -3.54
N ILE A 42 14.75 -5.65 -2.27
CA ILE A 42 15.17 -4.62 -1.30
C ILE A 42 16.47 -3.95 -1.78
N SER A 43 17.47 -4.72 -2.19
CA SER A 43 18.72 -4.18 -2.73
C SER A 43 18.49 -3.28 -3.94
N MET A 44 17.66 -3.74 -4.90
CA MET A 44 17.30 -2.95 -6.08
C MET A 44 16.54 -1.67 -5.70
N SER A 45 15.67 -1.71 -4.70
CA SER A 45 14.90 -0.55 -4.24
C SER A 45 15.80 0.56 -3.69
N HIS A 46 16.91 0.20 -3.08
CA HIS A 46 17.88 1.15 -2.53
C HIS A 46 18.93 1.60 -3.57
N LEU A 47 19.41 0.68 -4.40
CA LEU A 47 20.52 0.95 -5.31
C LEU A 47 20.09 1.54 -6.66
N LYS A 48 18.90 1.13 -7.17
CA LYS A 48 18.44 1.52 -8.51
C LYS A 48 17.21 2.45 -8.48
N TYR A 49 16.29 2.21 -7.55
CA TYR A 49 14.96 2.82 -7.59
C TYR A 49 14.67 3.75 -6.42
N TYR A 50 15.71 4.16 -5.69
CA TYR A 50 15.56 5.09 -4.57
C TYR A 50 15.15 6.49 -5.05
N ALA A 51 14.03 6.98 -4.54
CA ALA A 51 13.60 8.35 -4.76
C ALA A 51 12.86 8.84 -3.50
N ARG A 52 13.57 9.55 -2.62
CA ARG A 52 13.19 9.95 -1.25
C ARG A 52 12.97 8.76 -0.29
N ARG A 53 12.53 7.63 -0.80
CA ARG A 53 12.33 6.34 -0.12
C ARG A 53 12.66 5.21 -1.10
N PRO A 54 12.96 4.00 -0.59
CA PRO A 54 13.12 2.83 -1.45
C PRO A 54 11.79 2.51 -2.13
N ARG A 55 11.85 2.14 -3.42
CA ARG A 55 10.68 1.81 -4.23
C ARG A 55 10.97 0.57 -5.07
N ILE A 56 9.94 -0.22 -5.32
CA ILE A 56 10.02 -1.41 -6.16
C ILE A 56 9.05 -1.24 -7.33
N PRO A 57 9.54 -1.23 -8.58
CA PRO A 57 8.66 -1.28 -9.75
C PRO A 57 7.85 -2.57 -9.74
N LYS A 58 6.56 -2.52 -10.08
CA LYS A 58 5.69 -3.71 -10.18
C LYS A 58 6.25 -4.77 -11.14
N SER A 59 6.87 -4.35 -12.22
CA SER A 59 7.52 -5.23 -13.19
C SER A 59 8.69 -6.00 -12.57
N GLU A 60 9.50 -5.37 -11.73
CA GLU A 60 10.56 -6.06 -11.01
C GLU A 60 9.99 -7.02 -9.95
N LEU A 61 8.98 -6.58 -9.20
CA LEU A 61 8.28 -7.47 -8.27
C LEU A 61 7.69 -8.68 -8.99
N SER A 62 7.14 -8.51 -10.20
CA SER A 62 6.62 -9.63 -11.00
C SER A 62 7.70 -10.61 -11.45
N LYS A 63 8.90 -10.15 -11.77
CA LYS A 63 10.04 -11.03 -12.15
C LYS A 63 10.54 -11.88 -10.98
N TYR A 64 10.55 -11.32 -9.79
CA TYR A 64 11.04 -11.97 -8.57
C TYR A 64 9.89 -12.47 -7.68
N ARG A 65 8.72 -12.81 -8.30
CA ARG A 65 7.50 -13.20 -7.57
C ARG A 65 7.58 -14.57 -6.92
N GLU A 66 8.43 -15.46 -7.43
CA GLU A 66 8.53 -16.83 -6.93
C GLU A 66 8.87 -16.87 -5.44
N GLY A 67 8.12 -17.66 -4.67
CA GLY A 67 8.29 -17.79 -3.22
C GLY A 67 7.85 -16.57 -2.40
N LEU A 68 7.17 -15.59 -3.02
CA LEU A 68 6.64 -14.42 -2.34
C LEU A 68 5.11 -14.43 -2.30
N LEU A 69 4.57 -13.97 -1.18
CA LEU A 69 3.15 -13.64 -1.01
C LEU A 69 3.02 -12.13 -0.92
N VAL A 70 2.16 -11.55 -1.74
CA VAL A 70 2.04 -10.09 -1.87
C VAL A 70 0.64 -9.64 -1.50
N GLY A 71 0.55 -8.76 -0.50
CA GLY A 71 -0.68 -8.21 0.04
C GLY A 71 -0.94 -6.76 -0.37
N SER A 72 -2.22 -6.36 -0.37
CA SER A 72 -2.67 -5.03 -0.81
C SER A 72 -2.29 -3.88 0.14
N ALA A 73 -1.83 -4.20 1.34
CA ALA A 73 -1.47 -3.26 2.42
C ALA A 73 -2.63 -2.36 2.90
N CYS A 74 -2.26 -1.29 3.61
CA CYS A 74 -3.14 -0.36 4.31
C CYS A 74 -3.80 0.68 3.38
N GLU A 75 -4.30 1.77 3.96
CA GLU A 75 -4.90 2.91 3.25
C GLU A 75 -3.94 3.56 2.23
N ALA A 76 -2.62 3.49 2.48
CA ALA A 76 -1.60 3.96 1.53
C ALA A 76 -1.30 2.94 0.40
N GLY A 77 -1.98 1.80 0.39
CA GLY A 77 -1.90 0.78 -0.65
C GLY A 77 -2.64 1.18 -1.94
N GLU A 78 -2.25 0.58 -3.06
CA GLU A 78 -2.86 0.93 -4.36
C GLU A 78 -4.35 0.57 -4.43
N LEU A 79 -4.78 -0.55 -3.83
CA LEU A 79 -6.17 -0.97 -3.86
C LEU A 79 -7.06 0.01 -3.08
N TYR A 80 -6.69 0.31 -1.83
CA TYR A 80 -7.45 1.25 -1.02
C TYR A 80 -7.55 2.61 -1.71
N GLN A 81 -6.45 3.13 -2.22
CA GLN A 81 -6.42 4.41 -2.95
C GLN A 81 -7.22 4.37 -4.25
N ALA A 82 -7.30 3.23 -4.93
CA ALA A 82 -8.13 3.09 -6.12
C ALA A 82 -9.63 3.12 -5.78
N ILE A 83 -10.04 2.50 -4.70
CA ILE A 83 -11.42 2.51 -4.19
C ILE A 83 -11.79 3.93 -3.74
N LEU A 84 -10.96 4.54 -2.90
CA LEU A 84 -11.15 5.91 -2.39
C LEU A 84 -11.30 6.92 -3.54
N ASN A 85 -10.52 6.76 -4.60
CA ASN A 85 -10.55 7.63 -5.77
C ASN A 85 -11.52 7.16 -6.87
N GLU A 86 -12.42 6.21 -6.56
CA GLU A 86 -13.49 5.74 -7.46
C GLU A 86 -12.98 5.38 -8.86
N LYS A 87 -11.85 4.65 -8.91
CA LYS A 87 -11.32 4.17 -10.19
C LYS A 87 -12.28 3.18 -10.83
N SER A 88 -12.22 3.07 -12.15
CA SER A 88 -13.09 2.15 -12.89
C SER A 88 -12.95 0.71 -12.38
N GLU A 89 -14.03 -0.07 -12.50
CA GLU A 89 -14.03 -1.49 -12.12
C GLU A 89 -12.92 -2.29 -12.82
N GLU A 90 -12.68 -1.98 -14.11
CA GLU A 90 -11.60 -2.61 -14.86
C GLU A 90 -10.22 -2.32 -14.23
N ARG A 91 -10.00 -1.08 -13.78
CA ARG A 91 -8.74 -0.72 -13.10
C ARG A 91 -8.62 -1.41 -11.75
N ILE A 92 -9.69 -1.45 -10.97
CA ILE A 92 -9.72 -2.15 -9.68
C ILE A 92 -9.47 -3.64 -9.89
N ALA A 93 -10.10 -4.28 -10.87
CA ALA A 93 -9.88 -5.68 -11.19
C ALA A 93 -8.41 -6.00 -11.51
N LYS A 94 -7.75 -5.16 -12.33
CA LYS A 94 -6.31 -5.29 -12.62
C LYS A 94 -5.45 -5.17 -11.36
N ILE A 95 -5.81 -4.28 -10.43
CA ILE A 95 -5.12 -4.10 -9.17
C ILE A 95 -5.31 -5.33 -8.27
N VAL A 96 -6.54 -5.79 -8.07
CA VAL A 96 -6.85 -6.97 -7.24
C VAL A 96 -6.12 -8.21 -7.74
N ASN A 97 -6.10 -8.43 -9.06
CA ASN A 97 -5.42 -9.60 -9.65
C ASN A 97 -3.89 -9.59 -9.43
N PHE A 98 -3.30 -8.45 -9.13
CA PHE A 98 -1.87 -8.35 -8.83
C PHE A 98 -1.53 -8.92 -7.45
N TYR A 99 -2.44 -8.87 -6.49
CA TYR A 99 -2.23 -9.29 -5.10
C TYR A 99 -2.62 -10.75 -4.88
N ASP A 100 -1.97 -11.43 -3.94
CA ASP A 100 -2.32 -12.78 -3.50
C ASP A 100 -3.43 -12.74 -2.45
N TYR A 101 -3.43 -11.71 -1.62
CA TYR A 101 -4.48 -11.45 -0.63
C TYR A 101 -4.75 -9.95 -0.50
N LEU A 102 -5.93 -9.63 0.03
CA LEU A 102 -6.35 -8.26 0.30
C LEU A 102 -6.35 -8.01 1.81
N GLU A 103 -6.25 -6.76 2.21
CA GLU A 103 -6.14 -6.36 3.60
C GLU A 103 -7.21 -5.33 3.97
N ILE A 104 -7.80 -5.50 5.15
CA ILE A 104 -8.62 -4.51 5.82
C ILE A 104 -8.03 -4.20 7.20
N GLN A 105 -8.28 -2.99 7.69
CA GLN A 105 -7.79 -2.55 8.99
C GLN A 105 -8.93 -1.99 9.84
N PRO A 106 -8.76 -1.91 11.19
CA PRO A 106 -9.71 -1.26 12.07
C PRO A 106 -9.97 0.19 11.66
N LEU A 107 -11.18 0.67 11.86
CA LEU A 107 -11.57 2.03 11.47
C LEU A 107 -10.70 3.09 12.12
N GLY A 108 -10.28 2.88 13.37
CA GLY A 108 -9.40 3.79 14.09
C GLY A 108 -8.08 4.11 13.39
N ASN A 109 -7.55 3.15 12.60
CA ASN A 109 -6.32 3.39 11.83
C ASN A 109 -6.51 4.45 10.74
N ASN A 110 -7.75 4.63 10.28
CA ASN A 110 -8.10 5.53 9.19
C ASN A 110 -8.95 6.75 9.65
N GLN A 111 -9.13 6.93 10.97
CA GLN A 111 -9.92 8.02 11.56
C GLN A 111 -9.44 9.40 11.09
N PHE A 112 -8.14 9.59 10.92
CA PHE A 112 -7.53 10.82 10.41
C PHE A 112 -8.09 11.25 9.04
N MET A 113 -8.65 10.32 8.26
CA MET A 113 -9.22 10.64 6.94
C MET A 113 -10.52 11.45 7.06
N ILE A 114 -11.27 11.26 8.14
CA ILE A 114 -12.51 12.01 8.42
C ILE A 114 -12.16 13.47 8.78
N GLU A 115 -11.07 13.66 9.50
CA GLU A 115 -10.63 14.97 10.00
C GLU A 115 -9.81 15.75 8.95
N SER A 116 -9.34 15.08 7.92
CA SER A 116 -8.46 15.69 6.93
C SER A 116 -9.23 16.56 5.92
N PRO A 117 -8.94 17.87 5.84
CA PRO A 117 -9.58 18.73 4.85
C PRO A 117 -9.20 18.40 3.40
N LYS A 118 -8.21 17.55 3.20
CA LYS A 118 -7.74 17.11 1.88
C LYS A 118 -8.49 15.88 1.36
N ILE A 119 -9.17 15.15 2.24
CA ILE A 119 -9.88 13.91 1.91
C ILE A 119 -11.39 14.17 2.01
N THR A 120 -11.98 14.61 0.93
CA THR A 120 -13.41 15.02 0.92
C THR A 120 -14.39 13.85 0.76
N LYS A 121 -13.87 12.64 0.46
CA LYS A 121 -14.69 11.45 0.17
C LYS A 121 -14.97 10.58 1.39
N VAL A 122 -14.35 10.88 2.51
CA VAL A 122 -14.56 10.22 3.79
C VAL A 122 -15.00 11.28 4.79
N GLN A 123 -16.26 11.23 5.21
CA GLN A 123 -16.85 12.24 6.09
C GLN A 123 -17.23 11.65 7.45
N ASN A 124 -17.35 10.33 7.54
CA ASN A 124 -17.78 9.65 8.75
C ASN A 124 -17.28 8.19 8.76
N GLU A 125 -17.48 7.49 9.87
CA GLU A 125 -17.08 6.09 10.02
C GLU A 125 -17.78 5.14 9.06
N GLU A 126 -19.00 5.46 8.61
CA GLU A 126 -19.72 4.59 7.68
C GLU A 126 -19.04 4.57 6.31
N ASP A 127 -18.45 5.69 5.88
CA ASP A 127 -17.66 5.75 4.65
C ASP A 127 -16.42 4.83 4.74
N LEU A 128 -15.76 4.79 5.91
CA LEU A 128 -14.64 3.88 6.17
C LEU A 128 -15.08 2.41 6.15
N LYS A 129 -16.23 2.11 6.77
CA LYS A 129 -16.82 0.74 6.74
C LYS A 129 -17.14 0.32 5.32
N GLU A 130 -17.67 1.24 4.52
CA GLU A 130 -18.03 0.94 3.13
C GLU A 130 -16.79 0.60 2.28
N ILE A 131 -15.65 1.27 2.51
CA ILE A 131 -14.40 0.90 1.85
C ILE A 131 -13.98 -0.52 2.24
N ASN A 132 -14.02 -0.86 3.54
CA ASN A 132 -13.70 -2.22 4.01
C ASN A 132 -14.66 -3.26 3.41
N ARG A 133 -15.98 -2.99 3.35
CA ARG A 133 -16.97 -3.88 2.72
C ARG A 133 -16.66 -4.10 1.23
N LYS A 134 -16.27 -3.05 0.52
CA LYS A 134 -15.86 -3.15 -0.89
C LYS A 134 -14.63 -4.04 -1.06
N ILE A 135 -13.64 -3.94 -0.18
CA ILE A 135 -12.46 -4.80 -0.21
C ILE A 135 -12.86 -6.26 0.04
N VAL A 136 -13.74 -6.52 1.02
CA VAL A 136 -14.27 -7.87 1.30
C VAL A 136 -15.00 -8.43 0.08
N ALA A 137 -15.92 -7.66 -0.50
CA ALA A 137 -16.67 -8.08 -1.68
C ALA A 137 -15.75 -8.32 -2.90
N LEU A 138 -14.68 -7.55 -3.05
CA LEU A 138 -13.66 -7.82 -4.08
C LEU A 138 -12.90 -9.11 -3.80
N GLY A 139 -12.58 -9.41 -2.54
CA GLY A 139 -11.98 -10.68 -2.15
C GLY A 139 -12.86 -11.86 -2.56
N GLU A 140 -14.14 -11.82 -2.24
CA GLU A 140 -15.11 -12.85 -2.64
C GLU A 140 -15.21 -12.98 -4.17
N ARG A 141 -15.41 -11.85 -4.87
CA ARG A 141 -15.55 -11.81 -6.34
C ARG A 141 -14.35 -12.37 -7.09
N PHE A 142 -13.13 -12.12 -6.59
CA PHE A 142 -11.88 -12.51 -7.25
C PHE A 142 -11.22 -13.74 -6.60
N ASN A 143 -11.92 -14.40 -5.66
CA ASN A 143 -11.42 -15.55 -4.90
C ASN A 143 -10.04 -15.26 -4.26
N LYS A 144 -9.91 -14.11 -3.61
CA LYS A 144 -8.71 -13.69 -2.87
C LYS A 144 -9.00 -13.71 -1.38
N PRO A 145 -8.12 -14.29 -0.55
CA PRO A 145 -8.22 -14.14 0.90
C PRO A 145 -8.27 -12.67 1.30
N VAL A 146 -9.11 -12.34 2.27
CA VAL A 146 -9.11 -11.04 2.92
C VAL A 146 -8.69 -11.22 4.36
N VAL A 147 -7.67 -10.50 4.77
CA VAL A 147 -7.10 -10.57 6.13
C VAL A 147 -7.32 -9.28 6.89
N GLY A 148 -7.64 -9.38 8.17
CA GLY A 148 -7.67 -8.24 9.09
C GLY A 148 -6.31 -8.08 9.74
N THR A 149 -5.69 -6.92 9.60
CA THR A 149 -4.45 -6.55 10.29
C THR A 149 -4.67 -5.29 11.11
N CYS A 150 -3.88 -5.09 12.17
CA CYS A 150 -4.07 -3.96 13.08
C CYS A 150 -3.06 -2.84 12.88
N ASP A 151 -1.97 -3.07 12.13
CA ASP A 151 -0.88 -2.10 11.95
C ASP A 151 -0.43 -1.47 13.29
N VAL A 152 -0.14 -2.34 14.27
CA VAL A 152 0.11 -1.98 15.66
C VAL A 152 1.37 -1.14 15.77
N HIS A 153 1.27 0.03 16.43
CA HIS A 153 2.37 0.96 16.61
C HIS A 153 2.75 1.21 18.08
N PHE A 154 2.02 0.63 19.01
CA PHE A 154 2.31 0.68 20.45
C PHE A 154 1.81 -0.61 21.12
N MET A 155 2.35 -0.93 22.30
CA MET A 155 2.09 -2.21 22.95
C MET A 155 0.76 -2.19 23.73
N ASN A 156 0.56 -1.19 24.56
CA ASN A 156 -0.61 -1.06 25.41
C ASN A 156 -1.47 0.14 24.97
N PRO A 157 -2.80 0.12 25.16
CA PRO A 157 -3.67 1.22 24.78
C PRO A 157 -3.25 2.57 25.36
N GLU A 158 -2.73 2.61 26.58
CA GLU A 158 -2.24 3.81 27.26
C GLU A 158 -1.00 4.43 26.60
N ASP A 159 -0.25 3.67 25.79
CA ASP A 159 0.95 4.13 25.09
C ASP A 159 0.60 5.02 23.87
N GLU A 160 -0.67 5.09 23.47
CA GLU A 160 -1.16 5.90 22.37
C GLU A 160 -0.76 7.37 22.52
N VAL A 161 -0.81 7.92 23.74
CA VAL A 161 -0.43 9.30 24.01
C VAL A 161 1.03 9.59 23.67
N TYR A 162 1.93 8.65 23.89
CA TYR A 162 3.35 8.80 23.56
C TYR A 162 3.55 8.80 22.05
N ARG A 163 2.85 7.93 21.33
CA ARG A 163 2.86 7.93 19.87
C ARG A 163 2.39 9.28 19.32
N ARG A 164 1.29 9.81 19.80
CA ARG A 164 0.73 11.10 19.39
C ARG A 164 1.74 12.23 19.57
N ILE A 165 2.40 12.30 20.73
CA ILE A 165 3.44 13.29 21.01
C ILE A 165 4.60 13.16 20.01
N ILE A 166 5.08 11.94 19.76
CA ILE A 166 6.19 11.69 18.81
C ILE A 166 5.80 12.09 17.38
N MET A 167 4.59 11.77 16.95
CA MET A 167 4.09 12.11 15.62
C MET A 167 3.95 13.62 15.44
N ALA A 168 3.37 14.31 16.41
CA ALA A 168 3.28 15.78 16.42
C ALA A 168 4.66 16.44 16.36
N GLY A 169 5.63 15.93 17.13
CA GLY A 169 7.02 16.40 17.11
C GLY A 169 7.73 16.19 15.76
N LYS A 170 7.27 15.25 14.94
CA LYS A 170 7.75 15.02 13.57
C LYS A 170 6.99 15.81 12.50
N GLY A 171 6.05 16.65 12.88
CA GLY A 171 5.25 17.46 11.96
C GLY A 171 4.11 16.67 11.28
N PHE A 172 3.77 15.49 11.78
CA PHE A 172 2.53 14.82 11.41
C PHE A 172 1.42 15.34 12.34
N GLY A 173 0.42 15.99 11.77
CA GLY A 173 -0.78 16.36 12.52
C GLY A 173 -1.52 15.10 12.98
N ASP A 174 -2.19 15.23 14.13
CA ASP A 174 -3.17 14.25 14.60
C ASP A 174 -4.37 14.23 13.66
#